data_f2653439d2f64e2b8e5fa395ff88b351
#
_entry.id   f2653439d2f64e2b8e5fa395ff88b351
#
_cell.length_a   1.000
_cell.length_b   1.000
_cell.length_c   1.000
_cell.angle_alpha   90.00
_cell.angle_beta   90.00
_cell.angle_gamma   90.00
#
_symmetry.space_group_name_H-M   'P 1'
#
loop_
_entity.id
_entity.type
_entity.pdbx_description
1 polymer ?
#
loop_
_entity_poly.entity_id
_entity_poly.type
_entity_poly.pdbx_seq_one_letter_code
_entity_poly.pdbx_strand_id
1 'polypeptide(L)'
;MIIYFDMDGTIAVLYGVDGWVDMLVNKNPKPYKEAKPLVDMRTFARMLHIMQNEGIEIGIISWLSKCSDEDYDEAVTRAKMKWLKTHLASVEFNEIHILPYGTPKSSVVTKPHARLFDDEPQNRIEFRGQDRLAYDVGNIIAVLKNILADN
;
A
#
# COMPACT_ATOMS: atom_id res chain seq x y z
N MET A 1 8.46 -15.27 -3.26
CA MET A 1 8.50 -13.99 -2.50
C MET A 1 7.31 -13.15 -2.89
N ILE A 2 6.73 -12.40 -1.94
CA ILE A 2 5.70 -11.39 -2.21
C ILE A 2 6.11 -10.05 -1.60
N ILE A 3 5.82 -8.95 -2.32
CA ILE A 3 6.09 -7.59 -1.85
C ILE A 3 4.75 -6.85 -1.75
N TYR A 4 4.46 -6.38 -0.55
CA TYR A 4 3.29 -5.59 -0.24
C TYR A 4 3.63 -4.10 -0.11
N PHE A 5 2.70 -3.27 -0.50
CA PHE A 5 2.74 -1.83 -0.27
C PHE A 5 1.51 -1.40 0.52
N ASP A 6 1.70 -0.58 1.53
CA ASP A 6 0.61 0.25 2.04
C ASP A 6 0.27 1.33 1.00
N MET A 7 -0.87 1.98 1.16
CA MET A 7 -1.29 3.04 0.24
C MET A 7 -1.05 4.43 0.82
N ASP A 8 -1.72 4.76 1.91
CA ASP A 8 -1.75 6.11 2.48
C ASP A 8 -0.41 6.48 3.12
N GLY A 9 0.26 7.51 2.62
CA GLY A 9 1.61 7.89 3.05
C GLY A 9 2.73 7.05 2.43
N THR A 10 2.41 5.98 1.71
CA THR A 10 3.38 5.07 1.09
C THR A 10 3.46 5.25 -0.42
N ILE A 11 2.36 5.05 -1.15
CA ILE A 11 2.26 5.28 -2.59
C ILE A 11 1.29 6.39 -2.97
N ALA A 12 0.39 6.76 -2.05
CA ALA A 12 -0.62 7.81 -2.21
C ALA A 12 -0.45 8.89 -1.14
N VAL A 13 -0.44 10.16 -1.54
CA VAL A 13 -0.28 11.32 -0.65
C VAL A 13 -1.65 11.71 -0.05
N LEU A 14 -2.20 10.85 0.82
CA LEU A 14 -3.48 11.12 1.49
C LEU A 14 -3.41 12.40 2.33
N TYR A 15 -2.36 12.52 3.12
CA TYR A 15 -2.15 13.62 4.07
C TYR A 15 -1.83 14.96 3.40
N GLY A 16 -1.60 14.97 2.10
CA GLY A 16 -1.42 16.17 1.29
C GLY A 16 -2.70 16.73 0.68
N VAL A 17 -3.85 16.08 0.89
CA VAL A 17 -5.14 16.59 0.43
C VAL A 17 -5.62 17.64 1.41
N ASP A 18 -5.90 18.86 0.91
CA ASP A 18 -6.36 19.96 1.75
C ASP A 18 -7.65 19.59 2.51
N GLY A 19 -7.63 19.77 3.83
CA GLY A 19 -8.78 19.45 4.69
C GLY A 19 -9.04 17.95 4.88
N TRP A 20 -8.05 17.11 4.62
CA TRP A 20 -8.21 15.64 4.72
C TRP A 20 -8.72 15.18 6.10
N VAL A 21 -8.26 15.81 7.19
CA VAL A 21 -8.68 15.45 8.57
C VAL A 21 -10.19 15.65 8.74
N ASP A 22 -10.68 16.85 8.40
CA ASP A 22 -12.11 17.17 8.52
C ASP A 22 -12.97 16.27 7.62
N MET A 23 -12.47 15.95 6.42
CA MET A 23 -13.15 15.03 5.52
C MET A 23 -13.24 13.63 6.09
N LEU A 24 -12.17 13.09 6.70
CA LEU A 24 -12.21 11.78 7.33
C LEU A 24 -13.17 11.76 8.53
N VAL A 25 -13.13 12.77 9.37
CA VAL A 25 -14.05 12.89 10.52
C VAL A 25 -15.51 12.95 10.06
N ASN A 26 -15.78 13.64 8.97
CA ASN A 26 -17.12 13.75 8.37
C ASN A 26 -17.43 12.58 7.40
N LYS A 27 -16.63 11.52 7.40
CA LYS A 27 -16.84 10.32 6.58
C LYS A 27 -16.97 10.61 5.09
N ASN A 28 -16.14 11.54 4.60
CA ASN A 28 -16.04 11.89 3.20
C ASN A 28 -14.87 11.11 2.56
N PRO A 29 -15.10 10.23 1.57
CA PRO A 29 -14.04 9.44 0.94
C PRO A 29 -13.18 10.22 -0.06
N LYS A 30 -13.44 11.51 -0.25
CA LYS A 30 -12.75 12.37 -1.22
C LYS A 30 -11.22 12.33 -1.09
N PRO A 31 -10.60 12.38 0.11
CA PRO A 31 -9.15 12.29 0.22
C PRO A 31 -8.54 11.04 -0.42
N TYR A 32 -9.20 9.89 -0.29
CA TYR A 32 -8.75 8.64 -0.90
C TYR A 32 -8.90 8.62 -2.42
N LYS A 33 -9.84 9.41 -2.96
CA LYS A 33 -10.04 9.54 -4.41
C LYS A 33 -9.05 10.49 -5.06
N GLU A 34 -8.66 11.58 -4.35
CA GLU A 34 -7.90 12.71 -4.88
C GLU A 34 -6.41 12.67 -4.48
N ALA A 35 -6.00 11.74 -3.62
CA ALA A 35 -4.61 11.58 -3.23
C ALA A 35 -3.71 11.46 -4.46
N LYS A 36 -2.69 12.32 -4.54
CA LYS A 36 -1.70 12.26 -5.62
C LYS A 36 -0.73 11.09 -5.38
N PRO A 37 -0.14 10.53 -6.44
CA PRO A 37 0.96 9.59 -6.28
C PRO A 37 2.14 10.17 -5.50
N LEU A 38 2.70 9.39 -4.57
CA LEU A 38 3.89 9.75 -3.79
C LEU A 38 5.18 9.45 -4.56
N VAL A 39 5.14 8.47 -5.45
CA VAL A 39 6.25 8.05 -6.30
C VAL A 39 5.91 8.32 -7.77
N ASP A 40 6.93 8.42 -8.63
CA ASP A 40 6.71 8.44 -10.08
C ASP A 40 6.08 7.11 -10.52
N MET A 41 4.81 7.13 -10.89
CA MET A 41 4.02 5.93 -11.19
C MET A 41 4.54 5.18 -12.42
N ARG A 42 5.12 5.87 -13.38
CA ARG A 42 5.69 5.23 -14.57
C ARG A 42 6.90 4.38 -14.21
N THR A 43 7.83 4.96 -13.45
CA THR A 43 9.02 4.26 -12.96
C THR A 43 8.63 3.14 -12.00
N PHE A 44 7.66 3.39 -11.13
CA PHE A 44 7.19 2.41 -10.16
C PHE A 44 6.53 1.20 -10.86
N ALA A 45 5.56 1.44 -11.75
CA ALA A 45 4.92 0.37 -12.52
C ALA A 45 5.94 -0.46 -13.31
N ARG A 46 6.89 0.21 -13.97
CA ARG A 46 7.97 -0.49 -14.70
C ARG A 46 8.78 -1.40 -13.78
N MET A 47 9.12 -0.93 -12.56
CA MET A 47 9.86 -1.73 -11.59
C MET A 47 9.04 -2.94 -11.14
N LEU A 48 7.74 -2.75 -10.84
CA LEU A 48 6.86 -3.85 -10.47
C LEU A 48 6.73 -4.91 -11.56
N HIS A 49 6.64 -4.50 -12.84
CA HIS A 49 6.64 -5.44 -13.97
C HIS A 49 7.95 -6.24 -14.07
N ILE A 50 9.11 -5.60 -13.85
CA ILE A 50 10.38 -6.33 -13.84
C ILE A 50 10.36 -7.39 -12.74
N MET A 51 9.91 -7.03 -11.54
CA MET A 51 9.80 -7.97 -10.42
C MET A 51 8.84 -9.12 -10.70
N GLN A 52 7.68 -8.84 -11.30
CA GLN A 52 6.72 -9.86 -11.68
C GLN A 52 7.29 -10.83 -12.73
N ASN A 53 8.09 -10.34 -13.67
CA ASN A 53 8.77 -11.19 -14.64
C ASN A 53 9.83 -12.11 -14.00
N GLU A 54 10.39 -11.71 -12.86
CA GLU A 54 11.29 -12.54 -12.05
C GLU A 54 10.53 -13.44 -11.04
N GLY A 55 9.20 -13.53 -11.17
CA GLY A 55 8.38 -14.39 -10.33
C GLY A 55 8.07 -13.83 -8.93
N ILE A 56 8.33 -12.55 -8.69
CA ILE A 56 7.99 -11.88 -7.44
C ILE A 56 6.54 -11.40 -7.51
N GLU A 57 5.74 -11.83 -6.56
CA GLU A 57 4.35 -11.41 -6.44
C GLU A 57 4.23 -10.01 -5.83
N ILE A 58 3.20 -9.27 -6.24
CA ILE A 58 2.94 -7.91 -5.77
C ILE A 58 1.57 -7.85 -5.11
N GLY A 59 1.50 -7.23 -3.94
CA GLY A 59 0.26 -7.06 -3.19
C GLY A 59 0.11 -5.69 -2.55
N ILE A 60 -1.08 -5.45 -2.05
CA ILE A 60 -1.44 -4.27 -1.26
C ILE A 60 -1.94 -4.73 0.11
N ILE A 61 -1.48 -4.08 1.18
CA ILE A 61 -2.08 -4.19 2.51
C ILE A 61 -2.26 -2.77 3.04
N SER A 62 -3.50 -2.29 3.09
CA SER A 62 -3.81 -0.93 3.52
C SER A 62 -4.97 -0.90 4.50
N TRP A 63 -5.01 0.09 5.38
CA TRP A 63 -6.08 0.24 6.36
C TRP A 63 -7.22 1.11 5.83
N LEU A 64 -8.42 0.81 6.30
CA LEU A 64 -9.57 1.70 6.26
C LEU A 64 -9.37 2.90 7.19
N SER A 65 -10.25 3.87 7.12
CA SER A 65 -10.22 5.05 8.01
C SER A 65 -10.43 4.64 9.48
N LYS A 66 -9.79 5.38 10.38
CA LYS A 66 -10.06 5.26 11.82
C LYS A 66 -11.51 5.64 12.17
N CYS A 67 -12.08 6.61 11.46
CA CYS A 67 -13.49 6.98 11.59
C CYS A 67 -14.31 6.06 10.67
N SER A 68 -14.85 4.97 11.21
CA SER A 68 -15.41 3.86 10.43
C SER A 68 -16.90 3.68 10.69
N ASP A 69 -17.63 3.36 9.65
CA ASP A 69 -18.90 2.66 9.62
C ASP A 69 -19.00 1.88 8.30
N GLU A 70 -19.98 1.01 8.17
CA GLU A 70 -20.10 0.10 7.03
C GLU A 70 -20.16 0.84 5.68
N ASP A 71 -20.99 1.87 5.56
CA ASP A 71 -21.14 2.65 4.32
C ASP A 71 -19.85 3.39 3.96
N TYR A 72 -19.18 3.97 4.95
CA TYR A 72 -17.92 4.69 4.72
C TYR A 72 -16.77 3.75 4.38
N ASP A 73 -16.66 2.62 5.06
CA ASP A 73 -15.66 1.59 4.78
C ASP A 73 -15.78 1.06 3.36
N GLU A 74 -17.01 0.84 2.90
CA GLU A 74 -17.29 0.45 1.52
C GLU A 74 -16.88 1.55 0.52
N ALA A 75 -17.21 2.81 0.83
CA ALA A 75 -16.84 3.96 0.00
C ALA A 75 -15.31 4.16 -0.07
N VAL A 76 -14.60 4.00 1.05
CA VAL A 76 -13.13 4.06 1.10
C VAL A 76 -12.50 2.91 0.33
N THR A 77 -13.01 1.70 0.49
CA THR A 77 -12.54 0.52 -0.28
C THR A 77 -12.68 0.75 -1.77
N ARG A 78 -13.86 1.19 -2.23
CA ARG A 78 -14.07 1.54 -3.66
C ARG A 78 -13.12 2.63 -4.13
N ALA A 79 -12.88 3.65 -3.31
CA ALA A 79 -11.96 4.74 -3.66
C ALA A 79 -10.53 4.24 -3.83
N LYS A 80 -10.03 3.43 -2.91
CA LYS A 80 -8.69 2.83 -2.97
C LYS A 80 -8.53 1.91 -4.19
N MET A 81 -9.50 1.05 -4.45
CA MET A 81 -9.50 0.17 -5.63
C MET A 81 -9.50 0.96 -6.94
N LYS A 82 -10.29 2.04 -7.00
CA LYS A 82 -10.31 2.93 -8.17
C LYS A 82 -8.98 3.66 -8.33
N TRP A 83 -8.36 4.10 -7.25
CA TRP A 83 -7.05 4.76 -7.26
C TRP A 83 -5.97 3.85 -7.87
N LEU A 84 -5.91 2.59 -7.45
CA LEU A 84 -5.00 1.59 -8.01
C LEU A 84 -5.23 1.39 -9.51
N LYS A 85 -6.48 1.25 -9.93
CA LYS A 85 -6.85 1.12 -11.36
C LYS A 85 -6.49 2.36 -12.19
N THR A 86 -6.53 3.54 -11.58
CA THR A 86 -6.20 4.80 -12.28
C THR A 86 -4.69 4.98 -12.43
N HIS A 87 -3.92 4.73 -11.37
CA HIS A 87 -2.51 5.05 -11.31
C HIS A 87 -1.58 3.88 -11.63
N LEU A 88 -2.04 2.65 -11.46
CA LEU A 88 -1.29 1.41 -11.68
C LEU A 88 -2.09 0.41 -12.53
N ALA A 89 -2.79 0.91 -13.55
CA ALA A 89 -3.69 0.13 -14.39
C ALA A 89 -3.03 -1.09 -15.07
N SER A 90 -1.73 -1.01 -15.34
CA SER A 90 -0.97 -2.08 -15.99
C SER A 90 -0.37 -3.10 -15.01
N VAL A 91 -0.45 -2.85 -13.70
CA VAL A 91 0.10 -3.75 -12.68
C VAL A 91 -0.99 -4.74 -12.25
N GLU A 92 -0.68 -6.02 -12.31
CA GLU A 92 -1.55 -7.07 -11.80
C GLU A 92 -1.16 -7.37 -10.33
N PHE A 93 -2.07 -7.04 -9.39
CA PHE A 93 -1.87 -7.35 -7.99
C PHE A 93 -2.33 -8.78 -7.68
N ASN A 94 -1.43 -9.59 -7.11
CA ASN A 94 -1.74 -10.95 -6.70
C ASN A 94 -2.67 -10.97 -5.48
N GLU A 95 -2.53 -10.00 -4.59
CA GLU A 95 -3.35 -9.85 -3.39
C GLU A 95 -3.63 -8.37 -3.09
N ILE A 96 -4.86 -8.05 -2.70
CA ILE A 96 -5.24 -6.72 -2.22
C ILE A 96 -6.05 -6.89 -0.94
N HIS A 97 -5.49 -6.43 0.16
CA HIS A 97 -6.10 -6.45 1.49
C HIS A 97 -6.38 -5.02 1.96
N ILE A 98 -7.64 -4.65 2.05
CA ILE A 98 -8.10 -3.41 2.67
C ILE A 98 -8.71 -3.79 4.01
N LEU A 99 -8.00 -3.49 5.09
CA LEU A 99 -8.29 -4.00 6.44
C LEU A 99 -8.89 -2.92 7.34
N PRO A 100 -9.69 -3.29 8.33
CA PRO A 100 -10.08 -2.36 9.38
C PRO A 100 -8.86 -1.69 10.01
N TYR A 101 -8.98 -0.41 10.38
CA TYR A 101 -7.91 0.34 11.01
C TYR A 101 -7.35 -0.39 12.25
N GLY A 102 -6.04 -0.50 12.33
CA GLY A 102 -5.36 -1.15 13.45
C GLY A 102 -5.23 -2.67 13.36
N THR A 103 -5.78 -3.31 12.34
CA THR A 103 -5.56 -4.74 12.10
C THR A 103 -4.08 -5.02 11.84
N PRO A 104 -3.43 -5.97 12.54
CA PRO A 104 -2.05 -6.35 12.26
C PRO A 104 -1.87 -6.73 10.79
N LYS A 105 -0.96 -6.04 10.09
CA LYS A 105 -0.75 -6.30 8.64
C LYS A 105 -0.14 -7.68 8.39
N SER A 106 0.59 -8.23 9.36
CA SER A 106 1.12 -9.60 9.29
C SER A 106 0.03 -10.67 9.30
N SER A 107 -1.16 -10.38 9.82
CA SER A 107 -2.25 -11.35 10.00
C SER A 107 -2.82 -11.91 8.69
N VAL A 108 -2.65 -11.19 7.58
CA VAL A 108 -3.13 -11.63 6.25
C VAL A 108 -2.04 -12.25 5.38
N VAL A 109 -0.81 -12.29 5.88
CA VAL A 109 0.34 -12.83 5.14
C VAL A 109 0.40 -14.34 5.29
N THR A 110 0.15 -15.06 4.21
CA THR A 110 0.19 -16.53 4.18
C THR A 110 1.44 -17.09 3.50
N LYS A 111 2.19 -16.24 2.78
CA LYS A 111 3.34 -16.66 1.97
C LYS A 111 4.66 -16.41 2.70
N PRO A 112 5.67 -17.29 2.52
CA PRO A 112 7.01 -17.06 3.04
C PRO A 112 7.70 -15.90 2.30
N HIS A 113 8.75 -15.36 2.93
CA HIS A 113 9.58 -14.30 2.37
C HIS A 113 8.79 -13.06 1.94
N ALA A 114 7.86 -12.61 2.79
CA ALA A 114 7.09 -11.39 2.54
C ALA A 114 7.89 -10.12 2.86
N ARG A 115 7.66 -9.08 2.08
CA ARG A 115 8.22 -7.74 2.25
C ARG A 115 7.08 -6.73 2.33
N LEU A 116 7.21 -5.71 3.18
CA LEU A 116 6.24 -4.62 3.28
C LEU A 116 6.95 -3.27 3.15
N PHE A 117 6.37 -2.38 2.36
CA PHE A 117 6.68 -0.95 2.39
C PHE A 117 5.53 -0.21 3.09
N ASP A 118 5.86 0.54 4.14
CA ASP A 118 4.87 1.22 4.97
C ASP A 118 5.54 2.44 5.63
N ASP A 119 4.90 3.60 5.59
CA ASP A 119 5.43 4.83 6.19
C ASP A 119 5.36 4.81 7.73
N GLU A 120 4.43 4.04 8.30
CA GLU A 120 4.21 3.97 9.74
C GLU A 120 5.21 3.01 10.43
N PRO A 121 6.08 3.52 11.34
CA PRO A 121 7.07 2.70 12.02
C PRO A 121 6.47 1.51 12.80
N GLN A 122 5.31 1.70 13.43
CA GLN A 122 4.66 0.64 14.23
C GLN A 122 4.20 -0.52 13.36
N ASN A 123 3.70 -0.23 12.15
CA ASN A 123 3.33 -1.27 11.19
C ASN A 123 4.55 -2.05 10.73
N ARG A 124 5.69 -1.37 10.50
CA ARG A 124 6.92 -2.04 10.12
C ARG A 124 7.47 -2.93 11.22
N ILE A 125 7.36 -2.52 12.49
CA ILE A 125 7.76 -3.32 13.66
C ILE A 125 6.85 -4.55 13.78
N GLU A 126 5.55 -4.37 13.70
CA GLU A 126 4.55 -5.43 13.80
C GLU A 126 4.73 -6.46 12.68
N PHE A 127 4.98 -6.01 11.45
CA PHE A 127 5.08 -6.89 10.28
C PHE A 127 6.32 -7.79 10.30
N ARG A 128 7.42 -7.35 10.90
CA ARG A 128 8.69 -8.08 10.89
C ARG A 128 8.61 -9.43 11.61
N GLY A 129 9.32 -10.42 11.08
CA GLY A 129 9.38 -11.77 11.63
C GLY A 129 10.52 -12.55 11.01
N GLN A 130 10.58 -13.86 11.24
CA GLN A 130 11.66 -14.71 10.75
C GLN A 130 11.84 -14.62 9.23
N ASP A 131 10.73 -14.61 8.47
CA ASP A 131 10.72 -14.56 7.00
C ASP A 131 10.10 -13.28 6.45
N ARG A 132 9.89 -12.27 7.29
CA ARG A 132 9.25 -11.02 6.92
C ARG A 132 10.13 -9.83 7.22
N LEU A 133 10.31 -8.96 6.23
CA LEU A 133 11.01 -7.69 6.36
C LEU A 133 10.08 -6.53 6.04
N ALA A 134 10.34 -5.38 6.63
CA ALA A 134 9.60 -4.16 6.34
C ALA A 134 10.55 -2.98 6.18
N TYR A 135 10.21 -2.10 5.22
CA TYR A 135 11.01 -0.98 4.77
C TYR A 135 10.24 0.33 4.89
N ASP A 136 10.98 1.40 5.17
CA ASP A 136 10.49 2.76 5.06
C ASP A 136 10.31 3.16 3.58
N VAL A 137 9.53 4.22 3.36
CA VAL A 137 9.12 4.67 2.03
C VAL A 137 10.07 5.70 1.40
N GLY A 138 11.10 6.14 2.11
CA GLY A 138 11.99 7.24 1.68
C GLY A 138 12.70 7.02 0.33
N ASN A 139 12.88 5.76 -0.11
CA ASN A 139 13.50 5.43 -1.39
C ASN A 139 13.04 4.07 -1.91
N ILE A 140 11.73 3.93 -2.13
CA ILE A 140 11.10 2.67 -2.58
C ILE A 140 11.82 2.07 -3.79
N ILE A 141 12.09 2.87 -4.83
CA ILE A 141 12.69 2.38 -6.08
C ILE A 141 14.09 1.80 -5.86
N ALA A 142 14.92 2.43 -5.04
CA ALA A 142 16.27 1.92 -4.75
C ALA A 142 16.21 0.62 -3.94
N VAL A 143 15.33 0.54 -2.97
CA VAL A 143 15.15 -0.68 -2.17
C VAL A 143 14.64 -1.84 -3.04
N LEU A 144 13.67 -1.58 -3.95
CA LEU A 144 13.18 -2.58 -4.89
C LEU A 144 14.30 -3.10 -5.82
N LYS A 145 15.19 -2.21 -6.29
CA LYS A 145 16.36 -2.62 -7.08
C LYS A 145 17.31 -3.54 -6.29
N ASN A 146 17.53 -3.23 -5.02
CA ASN A 146 18.38 -4.09 -4.17
C ASN A 146 17.72 -5.45 -3.94
N ILE A 147 16.42 -5.49 -3.64
CA ILE A 147 15.67 -6.76 -3.49
C ILE A 147 15.77 -7.60 -4.77
N LEU A 148 15.66 -6.97 -5.93
CA LEU A 148 15.77 -7.66 -7.23
C LEU A 148 17.19 -8.21 -7.47
N ALA A 149 18.22 -7.50 -7.03
CA ALA A 149 19.60 -7.93 -7.18
C ALA A 149 19.98 -9.09 -6.25
N ASP A 150 19.29 -9.20 -5.11
CA ASP A 150 19.52 -10.23 -4.09
C ASP A 150 18.63 -11.48 -4.29
N ASN A 151 17.74 -11.49 -5.28
CA ASN A 151 16.80 -12.58 -5.56
C ASN A 151 17.37 -13.55 -6.63
#